data_495f291129cc2991d4ff6ee562d74349
#
_entry.id   495f291129cc2991d4ff6ee562d74349
#
_cell.length_a   1.000
_cell.length_b   1.000
_cell.length_c   1.000
_cell.angle_alpha   90.00
_cell.angle_beta   90.00
_cell.angle_gamma   90.00
#
_symmetry.space_group_name_H-M   'P 1'
#
loop_
_entity.id
_entity.type
_entity.pdbx_description
1 polymer ?
#
loop_
_entity_poly.entity_id
_entity_poly.type
_entity_poly.pdbx_seq_one_letter_code
_entity_poly.pdbx_strand_id
1 'polypeptide(L)'
;IVKESRDYYKPERGYHRRSPNSNEGITKTSVLSFINMPLLTYIGEIRSAVLMIHGAEAHSRYFSEDAYKRLTGDNKELLIIPGANHVDLYDNLDVIPFDKIDTFFKKVLKEK
;
A
#
# COMPACT_ATOMS: atom_id res chain seq x y z
N ILE A 1 -7.73 10.79 -7.51
CA ILE A 1 -7.77 10.39 -6.08
C ILE A 1 -9.22 10.31 -5.61
N VAL A 2 -9.90 11.43 -5.49
CA VAL A 2 -11.26 11.51 -4.94
C VAL A 2 -12.24 10.63 -5.73
N LYS A 3 -12.13 10.61 -7.06
CA LYS A 3 -12.98 9.77 -7.93
C LYS A 3 -12.69 8.28 -7.71
N GLU A 4 -11.45 7.85 -7.76
CA GLU A 4 -11.05 6.44 -7.55
C GLU A 4 -11.51 5.92 -6.20
N SER A 5 -11.26 6.66 -5.11
CA SER A 5 -11.72 6.30 -3.77
C SER A 5 -13.23 6.26 -3.68
N ARG A 6 -13.93 7.23 -4.28
CA ARG A 6 -15.38 7.23 -4.30
C ARG A 6 -15.96 6.04 -5.07
N ASP A 7 -15.39 5.74 -6.25
CA ASP A 7 -15.82 4.61 -7.09
C ASP A 7 -15.57 3.26 -6.43
N TYR A 8 -14.65 3.19 -5.47
CA TYR A 8 -14.42 2.00 -4.65
C TYR A 8 -15.33 1.95 -3.42
N TYR A 9 -15.32 2.98 -2.56
CA TYR A 9 -15.94 2.92 -1.23
C TYR A 9 -17.45 3.20 -1.20
N LYS A 10 -18.00 3.93 -2.16
CA LYS A 10 -19.43 4.27 -2.18
C LYS A 10 -20.34 3.19 -2.76
N PRO A 11 -20.01 2.56 -3.91
CA PRO A 11 -20.82 1.48 -4.46
C PRO A 11 -20.56 0.15 -3.75
N GLU A 12 -21.19 -0.90 -4.21
CA GLU A 12 -21.09 -2.25 -3.64
C GLU A 12 -19.66 -2.83 -3.64
N ARG A 13 -18.77 -2.32 -4.48
CA ARG A 13 -17.40 -2.83 -4.65
C ARG A 13 -16.63 -2.89 -3.33
N GLY A 14 -16.58 -1.80 -2.56
CA GLY A 14 -15.87 -1.71 -1.27
C GLY A 14 -16.80 -1.47 -0.08
N TYR A 15 -18.13 -1.59 -0.26
CA TYR A 15 -19.08 -1.38 0.81
C TYR A 15 -18.96 -2.47 1.90
N HIS A 16 -18.98 -2.04 3.13
CA HIS A 16 -19.05 -2.96 4.27
C HIS A 16 -20.25 -2.65 5.17
N ARG A 17 -21.08 -3.65 5.45
CA ARG A 17 -22.32 -3.51 6.23
C ARG A 17 -22.14 -2.90 7.63
N ARG A 18 -20.92 -2.88 8.17
CA ARG A 18 -20.59 -2.30 9.48
C ARG A 18 -20.12 -0.85 9.42
N SER A 19 -20.16 -0.21 8.25
CA SER A 19 -19.76 1.18 8.07
C SER A 19 -20.90 2.20 7.84
N PRO A 20 -22.15 1.97 8.35
CA PRO A 20 -23.26 2.90 8.10
C PRO A 20 -23.07 4.27 8.74
N ASN A 21 -22.26 4.35 9.78
CA ASN A 21 -22.01 5.60 10.53
C ASN A 21 -20.75 6.34 10.11
N SER A 22 -20.09 5.90 9.04
CA SER A 22 -18.95 6.63 8.48
C SER A 22 -19.46 7.91 7.81
N ASN A 23 -19.03 9.07 8.33
CA ASN A 23 -19.39 10.39 7.81
C ASN A 23 -18.29 11.04 6.98
N GLU A 24 -17.20 10.32 6.70
CA GLU A 24 -16.01 10.82 5.98
C GLU A 24 -15.30 12.00 6.69
N GLY A 25 -15.67 12.27 7.91
CA GLY A 25 -15.10 13.35 8.71
C GLY A 25 -13.79 12.95 9.38
N ILE A 26 -12.85 13.90 9.42
CA ILE A 26 -11.60 13.80 10.18
C ILE A 26 -11.60 14.86 11.25
N THR A 27 -11.23 14.51 12.49
CA THR A 27 -11.08 15.51 13.55
C THR A 27 -9.91 16.44 13.23
N LYS A 28 -10.06 17.73 13.55
CA LYS A 28 -8.99 18.72 13.30
C LYS A 28 -7.67 18.36 13.98
N THR A 29 -7.73 17.75 15.16
CA THR A 29 -6.56 17.31 15.92
C THR A 29 -5.83 16.14 15.28
N SER A 30 -6.50 15.31 14.48
CA SER A 30 -5.86 14.18 13.75
C SER A 30 -4.81 14.67 12.76
N VAL A 31 -5.04 15.81 12.12
CA VAL A 31 -4.09 16.39 11.15
C VAL A 31 -2.75 16.72 11.80
N LEU A 32 -2.76 17.27 13.00
CA LEU A 32 -1.53 17.57 13.74
C LEU A 32 -0.73 16.30 14.05
N SER A 33 -1.41 15.26 14.50
CA SER A 33 -0.76 13.97 14.77
C SER A 33 -0.13 13.36 13.52
N PHE A 34 -0.81 13.41 12.39
CA PHE A 34 -0.27 12.92 11.10
C PHE A 34 0.97 13.69 10.65
N ILE A 35 0.95 15.02 10.75
CA ILE A 35 2.09 15.86 10.35
C ILE A 35 3.32 15.58 11.23
N ASN A 36 3.12 15.29 12.52
CA ASN A 36 4.21 15.06 13.47
C ASN A 36 4.62 13.59 13.61
N MET A 37 4.11 12.68 12.76
CA MET A 37 4.42 11.26 12.79
C MET A 37 5.44 10.88 11.71
N PRO A 38 6.74 10.80 12.03
CA PRO A 38 7.78 10.50 11.06
C PRO A 38 7.86 9.00 10.76
N LEU A 39 6.89 8.45 10.03
CA LEU A 39 6.73 7.01 9.76
C LEU A 39 7.98 6.34 9.17
N LEU A 40 8.77 7.07 8.40
CA LEU A 40 9.93 6.53 7.69
C LEU A 40 11.27 6.77 8.41
N THR A 41 11.27 7.30 9.63
CA THR A 41 12.51 7.65 10.35
C THR A 41 13.43 6.44 10.54
N TYR A 42 12.87 5.28 10.90
CA TYR A 42 13.64 4.08 11.20
C TYR A 42 13.54 3.00 10.11
N ILE A 43 13.04 3.34 8.92
CA ILE A 43 12.84 2.36 7.85
C ILE A 43 14.14 1.68 7.41
N GLY A 44 15.27 2.37 7.51
CA GLY A 44 16.58 1.82 7.20
C GLY A 44 17.08 0.76 8.19
N GLU A 45 16.44 0.63 9.37
CA GLU A 45 16.77 -0.39 10.37
C GLU A 45 16.05 -1.72 10.13
N ILE A 46 15.11 -1.77 9.17
CA ILE A 46 14.34 -2.99 8.87
C ILE A 46 15.26 -4.02 8.23
N ARG A 47 15.50 -5.13 8.94
CA ARG A 47 16.33 -6.24 8.48
C ARG A 47 15.52 -7.34 7.77
N SER A 48 14.25 -7.47 8.07
CA SER A 48 13.35 -8.43 7.42
C SER A 48 13.27 -8.20 5.91
N ALA A 49 13.01 -9.27 5.16
CA ALA A 49 12.70 -9.14 3.74
C ALA A 49 11.41 -8.34 3.54
N VAL A 50 11.42 -7.45 2.55
CA VAL A 50 10.27 -6.58 2.25
C VAL A 50 9.98 -6.63 0.75
N LEU A 51 8.75 -6.92 0.40
CA LEU A 51 8.22 -6.74 -0.94
C LEU A 51 7.17 -5.62 -0.91
N MET A 52 7.45 -4.53 -1.60
CA MET A 52 6.51 -3.42 -1.78
C MET A 52 5.84 -3.55 -3.15
N ILE A 53 4.52 -3.43 -3.19
CA ILE A 53 3.75 -3.51 -4.44
C ILE A 53 2.90 -2.25 -4.56
N HIS A 54 2.96 -1.58 -5.70
CA HIS A 54 2.19 -0.35 -5.93
C HIS A 54 1.73 -0.25 -7.39
N GLY A 55 0.57 0.37 -7.63
CA GLY A 55 0.08 0.62 -8.98
C GLY A 55 0.83 1.77 -9.64
N ALA A 56 1.18 1.63 -10.91
CA ALA A 56 1.90 2.66 -11.66
C ALA A 56 1.10 3.95 -11.80
N GLU A 57 -0.23 3.83 -11.95
CA GLU A 57 -1.16 4.95 -12.12
C GLU A 57 -1.67 5.53 -10.79
N ALA A 58 -1.25 4.95 -9.65
CA ALA A 58 -1.63 5.45 -8.36
C ALA A 58 -0.91 6.77 -8.05
N HIS A 59 -1.68 7.79 -7.67
CA HIS A 59 -1.14 9.09 -7.26
C HIS A 59 -0.17 9.01 -6.07
N SER A 60 -0.29 7.97 -5.25
CA SER A 60 0.54 7.70 -4.07
C SER A 60 1.81 6.88 -4.37
N ARG A 61 2.09 6.57 -5.63
CA ARG A 61 3.23 5.76 -6.05
C ARG A 61 4.56 6.25 -5.48
N TYR A 62 4.77 7.56 -5.45
CA TYR A 62 5.99 8.17 -4.94
C TYR A 62 6.29 7.84 -3.47
N PHE A 63 5.28 7.57 -2.65
CA PHE A 63 5.50 7.13 -1.27
C PHE A 63 6.23 5.78 -1.21
N SER A 64 5.84 4.82 -2.05
CA SER A 64 6.52 3.53 -2.13
C SER A 64 7.93 3.65 -2.68
N GLU A 65 8.12 4.48 -3.69
CA GLU A 65 9.45 4.75 -4.26
C GLU A 65 10.40 5.40 -3.25
N ASP A 66 9.92 6.39 -2.49
CA ASP A 66 10.71 7.07 -1.46
C ASP A 66 11.01 6.16 -0.27
N ALA A 67 10.03 5.35 0.16
CA ALA A 67 10.23 4.36 1.20
C ALA A 67 11.26 3.30 0.78
N TYR A 68 11.15 2.79 -0.45
CA TYR A 68 12.09 1.82 -0.99
C TYR A 68 13.53 2.33 -1.05
N LYS A 69 13.75 3.59 -1.46
CA LYS A 69 15.07 4.22 -1.48
C LYS A 69 15.74 4.31 -0.09
N ARG A 70 14.93 4.35 0.97
CA ARG A 70 15.41 4.42 2.35
C ARG A 70 15.63 3.05 2.99
N LEU A 71 15.06 1.99 2.41
CA LEU A 71 15.32 0.62 2.84
C LEU A 71 16.77 0.23 2.54
N THR A 72 17.37 -0.53 3.45
CA THR A 72 18.74 -1.05 3.31
C THR A 72 18.72 -2.58 3.21
N GLY A 73 19.78 -3.13 2.62
CA GLY A 73 19.94 -4.58 2.44
C GLY A 73 19.51 -5.06 1.06
N ASP A 74 19.87 -6.29 0.74
CA ASP A 74 19.64 -6.94 -0.56
C ASP A 74 18.32 -7.73 -0.64
N ASN A 75 17.61 -7.83 0.47
CA ASN A 75 16.34 -8.55 0.60
C ASN A 75 15.11 -7.63 0.48
N LYS A 76 15.23 -6.52 -0.24
CA LYS A 76 14.16 -5.53 -0.46
C LYS A 76 13.79 -5.48 -1.92
N GLU A 77 12.50 -5.58 -2.21
CA GLU A 77 11.97 -5.53 -3.57
C GLU A 77 10.85 -4.49 -3.70
N LEU A 78 10.83 -3.79 -4.82
CA LEU A 78 9.73 -2.90 -5.21
C LEU A 78 9.17 -3.36 -6.54
N LEU A 79 7.87 -3.65 -6.59
CA LEU A 79 7.15 -4.02 -7.80
C LEU A 79 6.10 -2.96 -8.13
N ILE A 80 6.24 -2.33 -9.29
CA ILE A 80 5.27 -1.37 -9.82
C ILE A 80 4.43 -2.06 -10.88
N ILE A 81 3.12 -2.11 -10.69
CA ILE A 81 2.17 -2.78 -11.59
C ILE A 81 1.69 -1.79 -12.65
N PRO A 82 2.03 -2.01 -13.95
CA PRO A 82 1.57 -1.14 -15.03
C PRO A 82 0.04 -1.09 -15.12
N GLY A 83 -0.50 0.09 -15.36
CA GLY A 83 -1.94 0.30 -15.56
C GLY A 83 -2.82 0.18 -14.31
N ALA A 84 -2.27 -0.20 -13.16
CA ALA A 84 -3.01 -0.29 -11.92
C ALA A 84 -3.09 1.07 -11.20
N ASN A 85 -4.27 1.42 -10.69
CA ASN A 85 -4.48 2.58 -9.83
C ASN A 85 -4.36 2.21 -8.33
N HIS A 86 -4.67 3.15 -7.45
CA HIS A 86 -4.54 2.96 -6.01
C HIS A 86 -5.42 1.83 -5.44
N VAL A 87 -6.63 1.67 -5.96
CA VAL A 87 -7.62 0.73 -5.42
C VAL A 87 -7.67 -0.60 -6.16
N ASP A 88 -7.05 -0.74 -7.32
CA ASP A 88 -7.07 -1.98 -8.10
C ASP A 88 -6.40 -3.15 -7.37
N LEU A 89 -5.41 -2.86 -6.53
CA LEU A 89 -4.73 -3.87 -5.71
C LEU A 89 -5.53 -4.31 -4.48
N TYR A 90 -6.74 -3.78 -4.27
CA TYR A 90 -7.60 -4.18 -3.15
C TYR A 90 -8.49 -5.38 -3.49
N ASP A 91 -8.96 -5.46 -4.72
CA ASP A 91 -9.99 -6.43 -5.12
C ASP A 91 -9.86 -6.97 -6.56
N ASN A 92 -9.04 -6.35 -7.42
CA ASN A 92 -8.87 -6.83 -8.79
C ASN A 92 -7.89 -7.99 -8.85
N LEU A 93 -8.43 -9.21 -8.84
CA LEU A 93 -7.64 -10.44 -8.83
C LEU A 93 -6.76 -10.63 -10.07
N ASP A 94 -7.13 -10.01 -11.19
CA ASP A 94 -6.37 -10.08 -12.44
C ASP A 94 -5.12 -9.18 -12.41
N VAL A 95 -5.12 -8.21 -11.50
CA VAL A 95 -4.04 -7.22 -11.36
C VAL A 95 -3.10 -7.53 -10.20
N ILE A 96 -3.63 -8.12 -9.13
CA ILE A 96 -2.85 -8.48 -7.94
C ILE A 96 -1.83 -9.58 -8.31
N PRO A 97 -0.52 -9.36 -8.11
CA PRO A 97 0.52 -10.30 -8.56
C PRO A 97 0.72 -11.45 -7.55
N PHE A 98 -0.29 -12.31 -7.40
CA PHE A 98 -0.26 -13.43 -6.44
C PHE A 98 0.93 -14.36 -6.62
N ASP A 99 1.31 -14.68 -7.86
CA ASP A 99 2.46 -15.53 -8.14
C ASP A 99 3.78 -14.93 -7.64
N LYS A 100 3.94 -13.61 -7.79
CA LYS A 100 5.12 -12.91 -7.26
C LYS A 100 5.13 -12.91 -5.73
N ILE A 101 3.97 -12.70 -5.12
CA ILE A 101 3.81 -12.71 -3.65
C ILE A 101 4.14 -14.11 -3.11
N ASP A 102 3.59 -15.16 -3.70
CA ASP A 102 3.86 -16.55 -3.32
C ASP A 102 5.34 -16.91 -3.46
N THR A 103 5.93 -16.54 -4.60
CA THR A 103 7.37 -16.78 -4.87
C THR A 103 8.24 -16.05 -3.84
N PHE A 104 7.92 -14.80 -3.51
CA PHE A 104 8.64 -14.04 -2.50
C PHE A 104 8.60 -14.73 -1.13
N PHE A 105 7.43 -15.13 -0.65
CA PHE A 105 7.30 -15.80 0.63
C PHE A 105 8.00 -17.16 0.65
N LYS A 106 7.88 -17.94 -0.41
CA LYS A 106 8.57 -19.24 -0.52
C LYS A 106 10.08 -19.09 -0.47
N LYS A 107 10.63 -18.08 -1.16
CA LYS A 107 12.07 -17.78 -1.14
C LYS A 107 12.52 -17.40 0.27
N VAL A 108 11.88 -16.42 0.87
CA VAL A 108 12.29 -15.86 2.17
C VAL A 108 12.15 -16.88 3.31
N LEU A 109 11.12 -17.73 3.30
CA LEU A 109 10.89 -18.72 4.34
C LEU A 109 11.80 -19.96 4.20
N LYS A 110 12.32 -20.24 3.00
CA LYS A 110 13.26 -21.34 2.79
C LYS A 110 14.71 -21.01 3.21
N GLU A 111 15.06 -19.73 3.26
CA GLU A 111 16.39 -19.25 3.66
C GLU A 111 16.60 -19.27 5.17
N LYS A 112 15.64 -19.78 5.94
CA LYS A 112 15.73 -20.04 7.37
C LYS A 112 15.93 -21.52 7.64
#